data_2fba01b30748cbe82b0b4c525ae07dd8
#
_entry.id   2fba01b30748cbe82b0b4c525ae07dd8
#
_cell.length_a   1.000
_cell.length_b   1.000
_cell.length_c   1.000
_cell.angle_alpha   90.00
_cell.angle_beta   90.00
_cell.angle_gamma   90.00
#
_symmetry.space_group_name_H-M   'P 1'
#
loop_
_entity.id
_entity.type
_entity.pdbx_description
1 polymer ?
#
loop_
_entity_poly.entity_id
_entity_poly.type
_entity_poly.pdbx_seq_one_letter_code
_entity_poly.pdbx_strand_id
1 'polypeptide(L)'
;MADRDEVVVTPDTLPLGHLASKVVCPTAGAIATFIGTTRDNFEGQRVIRLEVRAACATGDSSRGCCSLILTGSRLWRACAQYEAYIPMAEREIFTIIRTARAKWDLRHVAIAHRIGVVPTAESSVEIAISSTHRKEALAAVQFMIDELKAKVRAT
;
A
#
# COMPACT_ATOMS: atom_id res chain seq x y z
N MET A 1 12.29 -17.26 -16.90
CA MET A 1 11.08 -17.19 -16.09
C MET A 1 10.55 -15.78 -16.24
N ALA A 2 9.28 -15.57 -16.58
CA ALA A 2 8.74 -14.23 -16.77
C ALA A 2 8.64 -13.50 -15.41
N ASP A 3 8.90 -12.19 -15.42
CA ASP A 3 8.70 -11.32 -14.27
C ASP A 3 7.21 -11.31 -13.92
N ARG A 4 6.90 -11.33 -12.61
CA ARG A 4 5.52 -11.40 -12.12
C ARG A 4 5.21 -10.23 -11.21
N ASP A 5 4.10 -9.57 -11.49
CA ASP A 5 3.55 -8.51 -10.66
C ASP A 5 2.17 -8.91 -10.15
N GLU A 6 1.94 -8.78 -8.86
CA GLU A 6 0.65 -9.04 -8.22
C GLU A 6 0.24 -7.81 -7.41
N VAL A 7 -0.95 -7.31 -7.67
CA VAL A 7 -1.55 -6.18 -6.94
C VAL A 7 -2.91 -6.60 -6.43
N VAL A 8 -3.15 -6.38 -5.14
CA VAL A 8 -4.42 -6.68 -4.48
C VAL A 8 -4.86 -5.46 -3.69
N VAL A 9 -6.04 -4.94 -3.99
CA VAL A 9 -6.71 -3.91 -3.19
C VAL A 9 -7.98 -4.53 -2.60
N THR A 10 -8.05 -4.67 -1.27
CA THR A 10 -9.10 -5.42 -0.59
C THR A 10 -9.56 -4.76 0.70
N PRO A 11 -10.83 -4.90 1.09
CA PRO A 11 -11.28 -4.55 2.44
C PRO A 11 -10.91 -5.59 3.50
N ASP A 12 -10.44 -6.77 3.08
CA ASP A 12 -10.13 -7.87 3.98
C ASP A 12 -8.85 -7.64 4.78
N THR A 13 -8.70 -8.35 5.88
CA THR A 13 -7.49 -8.30 6.72
C THR A 13 -6.31 -8.89 5.96
N LEU A 14 -5.17 -8.17 5.98
CA LEU A 14 -3.93 -8.64 5.37
C LEU A 14 -3.13 -9.44 6.42
N PRO A 15 -2.94 -10.76 6.22
CA PRO A 15 -2.06 -11.56 7.07
C PRO A 15 -0.61 -11.08 6.95
N LEU A 16 0.06 -10.88 8.08
CA LEU A 16 1.43 -10.36 8.10
C LEU A 16 2.41 -11.29 7.37
N GLY A 17 3.15 -10.74 6.41
CA GLY A 17 4.23 -11.44 5.72
C GLY A 17 3.77 -12.46 4.65
N HIS A 18 2.48 -12.53 4.33
CA HIS A 18 1.98 -13.53 3.37
C HIS A 18 2.49 -13.29 1.93
N LEU A 19 2.81 -12.05 1.55
CA LEU A 19 3.31 -11.73 0.23
C LEU A 19 4.75 -12.19 0.00
N ALA A 20 5.53 -12.40 1.05
CA ALA A 20 6.92 -12.84 0.92
C ALA A 20 7.04 -14.18 0.17
N SER A 21 6.13 -15.12 0.41
CA SER A 21 6.10 -16.40 -0.28
C SER A 21 5.73 -16.29 -1.76
N LYS A 22 4.97 -15.26 -2.16
CA LYS A 22 4.51 -15.07 -3.53
C LYS A 22 5.60 -14.53 -4.47
N VAL A 23 6.65 -13.92 -3.91
CA VAL A 23 7.74 -13.32 -4.67
C VAL A 23 9.00 -14.18 -4.70
N VAL A 24 8.94 -15.42 -4.20
CA VAL A 24 10.06 -16.36 -4.26
C VAL A 24 10.40 -16.68 -5.72
N CYS A 25 11.67 -16.51 -6.07
CA CYS A 25 12.17 -16.75 -7.41
C CYS A 25 13.57 -17.38 -7.35
N PRO A 26 13.86 -18.46 -8.10
CA PRO A 26 15.17 -19.10 -8.11
C PRO A 26 16.32 -18.20 -8.57
N THR A 27 16.02 -17.16 -9.34
CA THR A 27 17.00 -16.19 -9.85
C THR A 27 17.18 -14.98 -8.95
N ALA A 28 16.43 -14.89 -7.84
CA ALA A 28 16.52 -13.80 -6.88
C ALA A 28 17.40 -14.21 -5.70
N GLY A 29 18.38 -13.37 -5.38
CA GLY A 29 19.24 -13.54 -4.20
C GLY A 29 18.72 -12.83 -2.96
N ALA A 30 17.66 -12.01 -3.09
CA ALA A 30 17.08 -11.26 -1.97
C ALA A 30 15.59 -11.03 -2.14
N ILE A 31 14.87 -11.08 -1.01
CA ILE A 31 13.49 -10.63 -0.87
C ILE A 31 13.49 -9.54 0.19
N ALA A 32 12.91 -8.38 -0.14
CA ALA A 32 12.66 -7.31 0.81
C ALA A 32 11.16 -7.14 0.98
N THR A 33 10.72 -6.90 2.21
CA THR A 33 9.32 -6.69 2.55
C THR A 33 9.15 -5.42 3.37
N PHE A 34 8.01 -4.76 3.18
CA PHE A 34 7.54 -3.68 4.03
C PHE A 34 6.10 -3.97 4.45
N ILE A 35 5.82 -3.87 5.72
CA ILE A 35 4.48 -4.01 6.27
C ILE A 35 4.16 -2.74 7.04
N GLY A 36 3.15 -2.00 6.57
CA GLY A 36 2.66 -0.79 7.23
C GLY A 36 1.50 -1.12 8.16
N THR A 37 1.66 -0.87 9.45
CA THR A 37 0.62 -1.07 10.47
C THR A 37 0.08 0.24 10.98
N THR A 38 -1.16 0.21 11.48
CA THR A 38 -1.79 1.38 12.11
C THR A 38 -1.26 1.56 13.52
N ARG A 39 -0.68 2.73 13.81
CA ARG A 39 -0.18 3.10 15.14
C ARG A 39 -1.31 3.60 16.03
N ASP A 40 -1.17 3.46 17.34
CA ASP A 40 -2.09 3.97 18.35
C ASP A 40 -1.89 5.46 18.68
N ASN A 41 -0.84 6.09 18.15
CA ASN A 41 -0.48 7.47 18.39
C ASN A 41 -0.07 8.19 17.09
N PHE A 42 -0.54 9.41 16.91
CA PHE A 42 -0.12 10.32 15.85
C PHE A 42 -0.06 11.76 16.39
N GLU A 43 1.12 12.40 16.34
CA GLU A 43 1.37 13.77 16.81
C GLU A 43 0.90 13.99 18.26
N GLY A 44 1.13 13.00 19.13
CA GLY A 44 0.75 13.06 20.55
C GLY A 44 -0.73 12.78 20.82
N GLN A 45 -1.54 12.50 19.80
CA GLN A 45 -2.96 12.16 19.94
C GLN A 45 -3.20 10.68 19.76
N ARG A 46 -4.12 10.13 20.55
CA ARG A 46 -4.49 8.73 20.48
C ARG A 46 -5.25 8.43 19.19
N VAL A 47 -4.77 7.46 18.42
CA VAL A 47 -5.42 6.94 17.21
C VAL A 47 -6.25 5.73 17.57
N ILE A 48 -7.52 5.69 17.15
CA ILE A 48 -8.41 4.53 17.35
C ILE A 48 -8.33 3.60 16.14
N ARG A 49 -8.28 4.15 14.94
CA ARG A 49 -8.25 3.42 13.67
C ARG A 49 -7.75 4.30 12.53
N LEU A 50 -7.30 3.67 11.47
CA LEU A 50 -7.02 4.30 10.19
C LEU A 50 -8.19 4.01 9.25
N GLU A 51 -8.71 5.03 8.56
CA GLU A 51 -9.62 4.82 7.43
C GLU A 51 -8.86 5.07 6.12
N VAL A 52 -8.76 4.03 5.32
CA VAL A 52 -8.15 4.09 3.99
C VAL A 52 -9.25 4.16 2.95
N ARG A 53 -9.27 5.21 2.16
CA ARG A 53 -10.22 5.38 1.06
C ARG A 53 -9.48 5.23 -0.26
N ALA A 54 -10.06 4.49 -1.20
CA ALA A 54 -9.60 4.56 -2.57
C ALA A 54 -9.96 5.96 -3.12
N ALA A 55 -9.10 6.54 -3.95
CA ALA A 55 -9.20 7.91 -4.44
C ALA A 55 -10.59 8.28 -4.97
N CYS A 56 -11.09 9.46 -4.62
CA CYS A 56 -12.35 9.97 -5.11
C CYS A 56 -12.11 10.79 -6.39
N ALA A 57 -12.81 10.47 -7.49
CA ALA A 57 -12.68 11.13 -8.79
C ALA A 57 -13.28 12.56 -8.85
N THR A 58 -13.78 13.07 -7.73
CA THR A 58 -14.25 14.47 -7.65
C THR A 58 -13.06 15.34 -7.25
N GLY A 59 -12.56 16.14 -8.17
CA GLY A 59 -11.36 17.01 -8.11
C GLY A 59 -11.21 17.98 -6.93
N ASP A 60 -11.61 17.58 -5.73
CA ASP A 60 -11.34 18.28 -4.49
C ASP A 60 -10.08 17.71 -3.83
N SER A 61 -8.95 18.31 -4.19
CA SER A 61 -7.60 17.96 -3.73
C SER A 61 -7.33 18.23 -2.24
N SER A 62 -8.34 18.64 -1.45
CA SER A 62 -8.16 18.98 -0.03
C SER A 62 -8.40 17.82 0.95
N ARG A 63 -8.79 16.62 0.46
CA ARG A 63 -9.17 15.49 1.34
C ARG A 63 -8.42 14.22 0.99
N GLY A 64 -7.26 14.05 1.61
CA GLY A 64 -6.40 12.89 1.45
C GLY A 64 -7.12 11.54 1.64
N CYS A 65 -6.67 10.55 0.89
CA CYS A 65 -7.22 9.20 0.83
C CYS A 65 -7.10 8.38 2.14
N CYS A 66 -6.25 8.81 3.05
CA CYS A 66 -6.08 8.18 4.37
C CYS A 66 -6.42 9.18 5.47
N SER A 67 -7.43 8.88 6.28
CA SER A 67 -7.79 9.67 7.45
C SER A 67 -7.52 8.89 8.72
N LEU A 68 -6.65 9.44 9.58
CA LEU A 68 -6.52 8.98 10.96
C LEU A 68 -7.70 9.52 11.76
N ILE A 69 -8.45 8.62 12.41
CA ILE A 69 -9.54 9.03 13.31
C ILE A 69 -8.97 9.14 14.71
N LEU A 70 -8.91 10.38 15.18
CA LEU A 70 -8.51 10.76 16.52
C LEU A 70 -9.71 10.70 17.47
N THR A 71 -9.47 10.51 18.75
CA THR A 71 -10.51 10.58 19.80
C THR A 71 -11.17 11.96 19.78
N GLY A 72 -12.48 12.00 19.52
CA GLY A 72 -13.30 13.22 19.61
C GLY A 72 -13.76 13.87 18.31
N SER A 73 -13.29 13.44 17.16
CA SER A 73 -13.78 13.98 15.88
C SER A 73 -14.97 13.18 15.34
N ARG A 74 -16.16 13.81 15.36
CA ARG A 74 -17.32 13.30 14.62
C ARG A 74 -17.18 13.68 13.15
N LEU A 75 -16.65 12.80 12.33
CA LEU A 75 -16.76 12.95 10.89
C LEU A 75 -17.27 11.65 10.26
N TRP A 76 -18.60 11.47 10.32
CA TRP A 76 -19.31 10.48 9.53
C TRP A 76 -19.78 11.15 8.24
N ARG A 77 -19.14 10.87 7.15
CA ARG A 77 -19.78 10.92 5.84
C ARG A 77 -19.50 9.58 5.15
N ALA A 78 -20.54 8.75 5.09
CA ALA A 78 -20.57 7.54 4.32
C ALA A 78 -20.36 7.92 2.84
N CYS A 79 -19.23 7.48 2.25
CA CYS A 79 -19.08 7.53 0.81
C CYS A 79 -19.52 6.17 0.25
N ALA A 80 -20.71 6.12 -0.33
CA ALA A 80 -21.35 4.94 -0.89
C ALA A 80 -20.77 4.52 -2.28
N GLN A 81 -19.53 4.90 -2.60
CA GLN A 81 -18.93 4.68 -3.93
C GLN A 81 -17.65 3.84 -3.88
N TYR A 82 -17.65 2.80 -3.06
CA TYR A 82 -16.46 1.97 -2.82
C TYR A 82 -15.98 1.16 -4.02
N GLU A 83 -16.89 0.66 -4.88
CA GLU A 83 -16.54 -0.29 -5.94
C GLU A 83 -15.90 0.34 -7.19
N ALA A 84 -16.18 1.61 -7.44
CA ALA A 84 -15.72 2.27 -8.67
C ALA A 84 -14.21 2.63 -8.70
N TYR A 85 -13.54 2.62 -7.55
CA TYR A 85 -12.18 3.16 -7.40
C TYR A 85 -11.08 2.11 -7.22
N ILE A 86 -11.41 0.85 -6.92
CA ILE A 86 -10.42 -0.23 -6.81
C ILE A 86 -9.59 -0.36 -8.10
N PRO A 87 -10.20 -0.42 -9.31
CA PRO A 87 -9.42 -0.53 -10.55
C PRO A 87 -8.50 0.66 -10.81
N MET A 88 -8.85 1.85 -10.33
CA MET A 88 -7.99 3.03 -10.46
C MET A 88 -6.79 2.95 -9.49
N ALA A 89 -7.02 2.56 -8.25
CA ALA A 89 -5.96 2.35 -7.28
C ALA A 89 -4.97 1.26 -7.77
N GLU A 90 -5.47 0.16 -8.32
CA GLU A 90 -4.63 -0.88 -8.91
C GLU A 90 -3.78 -0.35 -10.08
N ARG A 91 -4.36 0.44 -10.98
CA ARG A 91 -3.63 1.06 -12.10
C ARG A 91 -2.50 1.97 -11.63
N GLU A 92 -2.74 2.78 -10.59
CA GLU A 92 -1.70 3.63 -10.00
C GLU A 92 -0.59 2.80 -9.36
N ILE A 93 -0.93 1.73 -8.66
CA ILE A 93 0.05 0.80 -8.08
C ILE A 93 0.87 0.14 -9.21
N PHE A 94 0.25 -0.32 -10.28
CA PHE A 94 0.97 -0.86 -11.43
C PHE A 94 1.89 0.17 -12.10
N THR A 95 1.50 1.45 -12.10
CA THR A 95 2.35 2.54 -12.62
C THR A 95 3.59 2.74 -11.75
N ILE A 96 3.43 2.64 -10.42
CA ILE A 96 4.56 2.68 -9.47
C ILE A 96 5.50 1.49 -9.69
N ILE A 97 4.96 0.27 -9.86
CA ILE A 97 5.75 -0.93 -10.14
C ILE A 97 6.57 -0.77 -11.42
N ARG A 98 5.95 -0.29 -12.52
CA ARG A 98 6.66 -0.04 -13.78
C ARG A 98 7.78 0.97 -13.63
N THR A 99 7.55 2.03 -12.86
CA THR A 99 8.57 3.05 -12.58
C THR A 99 9.74 2.46 -11.79
N ALA A 100 9.46 1.60 -10.81
CA ALA A 100 10.51 0.91 -10.05
C ALA A 100 11.29 -0.08 -10.92
N ARG A 101 10.62 -0.83 -11.78
CA ARG A 101 11.29 -1.76 -12.73
C ARG A 101 12.19 -1.04 -13.74
N ALA A 102 11.87 0.19 -14.10
CA ALA A 102 12.73 1.01 -14.95
C ALA A 102 14.03 1.46 -14.24
N LYS A 103 14.06 1.42 -12.90
CA LYS A 103 15.21 1.85 -12.08
C LYS A 103 16.05 0.68 -11.58
N TRP A 104 15.44 -0.48 -11.32
CA TRP A 104 16.09 -1.64 -10.69
C TRP A 104 15.70 -2.96 -11.37
N ASP A 105 16.63 -3.92 -11.35
CA ASP A 105 16.40 -5.29 -11.83
C ASP A 105 15.58 -6.10 -10.80
N LEU A 106 14.25 -5.98 -10.89
CA LEU A 106 13.30 -6.66 -10.02
C LEU A 106 12.76 -7.92 -10.69
N ARG A 107 12.63 -9.02 -9.94
CA ARG A 107 12.10 -10.29 -10.44
C ARG A 107 10.60 -10.39 -10.25
N HIS A 108 10.14 -10.43 -9.01
CA HIS A 108 8.73 -10.47 -8.68
C HIS A 108 8.39 -9.33 -7.73
N VAL A 109 7.20 -8.77 -7.89
CA VAL A 109 6.67 -7.71 -7.04
C VAL A 109 5.25 -8.07 -6.64
N ALA A 110 4.96 -8.02 -5.35
CA ALA A 110 3.62 -8.21 -4.81
C ALA A 110 3.28 -7.05 -3.87
N ILE A 111 2.13 -6.44 -4.08
CA ILE A 111 1.63 -5.34 -3.25
C ILE A 111 0.19 -5.64 -2.87
N ALA A 112 -0.12 -5.59 -1.57
CA ALA A 112 -1.46 -5.62 -1.06
C ALA A 112 -1.75 -4.33 -0.31
N HIS A 113 -2.89 -3.72 -0.60
CA HIS A 113 -3.34 -2.50 0.06
C HIS A 113 -4.76 -2.71 0.59
N ARG A 114 -4.93 -2.55 1.92
CA ARG A 114 -6.23 -2.64 2.55
C ARG A 114 -6.95 -1.32 2.48
N ILE A 115 -8.22 -1.37 2.10
CA ILE A 115 -9.14 -0.23 2.10
C ILE A 115 -10.17 -0.39 3.21
N GLY A 116 -10.85 0.71 3.56
CA GLY A 116 -11.84 0.71 4.64
C GLY A 116 -11.22 0.94 6.01
N VAL A 117 -11.82 0.35 7.02
CA VAL A 117 -11.41 0.51 8.41
C VAL A 117 -10.27 -0.45 8.75
N VAL A 118 -9.14 0.12 9.20
CA VAL A 118 -7.98 -0.64 9.67
C VAL A 118 -7.77 -0.33 11.15
N PRO A 119 -8.07 -1.27 12.06
CA PRO A 119 -7.84 -1.12 13.48
C PRO A 119 -6.35 -0.90 13.82
N THR A 120 -6.09 -0.42 15.02
CA THR A 120 -4.73 -0.28 15.55
C THR A 120 -4.02 -1.63 15.58
N ALA A 121 -2.73 -1.66 15.25
CA ALA A 121 -1.86 -2.84 15.15
C ALA A 121 -2.16 -3.77 13.97
N GLU A 122 -3.20 -3.51 13.16
CA GLU A 122 -3.43 -4.27 11.95
C GLU A 122 -2.67 -3.70 10.74
N SER A 123 -2.41 -4.54 9.76
CA SER A 123 -1.73 -4.20 8.52
C SER A 123 -2.65 -3.44 7.58
N SER A 124 -2.19 -2.29 7.06
CA SER A 124 -2.87 -1.49 6.03
C SER A 124 -2.27 -1.67 4.65
N VAL A 125 -0.98 -1.98 4.58
CA VAL A 125 -0.25 -2.20 3.33
C VAL A 125 0.84 -3.23 3.52
N GLU A 126 1.03 -4.08 2.54
CA GLU A 126 2.16 -5.01 2.47
C GLU A 126 2.79 -4.91 1.08
N ILE A 127 4.12 -4.82 1.04
CA ILE A 127 4.92 -4.81 -0.17
C ILE A 127 5.97 -5.91 -0.03
N ALA A 128 6.09 -6.77 -1.04
CA ALA A 128 7.16 -7.76 -1.14
C ALA A 128 7.79 -7.68 -2.52
N ILE A 129 9.12 -7.65 -2.56
CA ILE A 129 9.90 -7.53 -3.80
C ILE A 129 11.05 -8.50 -3.77
N SER A 130 11.24 -9.25 -4.85
CA SER A 130 12.44 -10.03 -5.07
C SER A 130 13.33 -9.42 -6.14
N SER A 131 14.64 -9.46 -5.92
CA SER A 131 15.67 -8.95 -6.81
C SER A 131 16.93 -9.81 -6.74
N THR A 132 17.79 -9.69 -7.74
CA THR A 132 19.09 -10.37 -7.77
C THR A 132 19.94 -10.00 -6.57
N HIS A 133 19.93 -8.73 -6.14
CA HIS A 133 20.72 -8.25 -5.01
C HIS A 133 19.88 -7.49 -3.98
N ARG A 134 20.27 -7.61 -2.70
CA ARG A 134 19.58 -6.97 -1.57
C ARG A 134 19.47 -5.45 -1.67
N LYS A 135 20.48 -4.78 -2.27
CA LYS A 135 20.51 -3.31 -2.39
C LYS A 135 19.34 -2.80 -3.23
N GLU A 136 19.08 -3.46 -4.34
CA GLU A 136 17.98 -3.10 -5.26
C GLU A 136 16.63 -3.42 -4.65
N ALA A 137 16.48 -4.59 -4.02
CA ALA A 137 15.23 -4.96 -3.35
C ALA A 137 14.83 -3.95 -2.25
N LEU A 138 15.77 -3.56 -1.38
CA LEU A 138 15.53 -2.58 -0.31
C LEU A 138 15.23 -1.19 -0.86
N ALA A 139 16.00 -0.72 -1.86
CA ALA A 139 15.78 0.58 -2.49
C ALA A 139 14.41 0.64 -3.20
N ALA A 140 14.02 -0.43 -3.87
CA ALA A 140 12.72 -0.52 -4.54
C ALA A 140 11.55 -0.53 -3.55
N VAL A 141 11.66 -1.25 -2.44
CA VAL A 141 10.63 -1.23 -1.37
C VAL A 141 10.46 0.17 -0.80
N GLN A 142 11.57 0.86 -0.46
CA GLN A 142 11.52 2.23 0.04
C GLN A 142 10.85 3.16 -0.98
N PHE A 143 11.28 3.12 -2.23
CA PHE A 143 10.69 3.93 -3.29
C PHE A 143 9.19 3.67 -3.45
N MET A 144 8.78 2.39 -3.47
CA MET A 144 7.37 2.04 -3.67
C MET A 144 6.48 2.53 -2.54
N ILE A 145 6.90 2.41 -1.28
CA ILE A 145 6.09 2.92 -0.16
C ILE A 145 6.02 4.45 -0.15
N ASP A 146 7.09 5.15 -0.53
CA ASP A 146 7.10 6.61 -0.61
C ASP A 146 6.17 7.11 -1.72
N GLU A 147 6.21 6.48 -2.91
CA GLU A 147 5.32 6.79 -4.03
C GLU A 147 3.84 6.46 -3.72
N LEU A 148 3.59 5.32 -3.07
CA LEU A 148 2.24 4.96 -2.61
C LEU A 148 1.68 6.02 -1.67
N LYS A 149 2.46 6.44 -0.68
CA LYS A 149 2.04 7.48 0.26
C LYS A 149 1.83 8.83 -0.41
N ALA A 150 2.66 9.19 -1.38
CA ALA A 150 2.55 10.44 -2.12
C ALA A 150 1.31 10.45 -3.02
N LYS A 151 1.11 9.40 -3.83
CA LYS A 151 0.03 9.33 -4.83
C LYS A 151 -1.32 9.01 -4.20
N VAL A 152 -1.36 8.12 -3.22
CA VAL A 152 -2.59 7.76 -2.49
C VAL A 152 -3.04 8.87 -1.52
N ARG A 153 -2.16 9.83 -1.17
CA ARG A 153 -2.50 11.05 -0.41
C ARG A 153 -2.90 12.22 -1.28
N ALA A 154 -2.50 12.24 -2.55
CA ALA A 154 -2.63 13.41 -3.42
C ALA A 154 -3.85 13.35 -4.37
N THR A 155 -4.67 12.31 -4.26
CA THR A 155 -5.90 12.16 -5.07
C THR A 155 -7.18 12.18 -4.21
#